data_7577a83f2369094972c4213d2f840ffd
#
_entry.id   7577a83f2369094972c4213d2f840ffd
#
_cell.length_a   1.000
_cell.length_b   1.000
_cell.length_c   1.000
_cell.angle_alpha   90.00
_cell.angle_beta   90.00
_cell.angle_gamma   90.00
#
_symmetry.space_group_name_H-M   'P 1'
#
loop_
_entity.id
_entity.type
_entity.pdbx_description
1 polymer ?
#
loop_
_entity_poly.entity_id
_entity_poly.type
_entity_poly.pdbx_seq_one_letter_code
_entity_poly.pdbx_strand_id
1 'polypeptide(L)'
;MKQLTIIQTFLSRFLILVLNFGLVIFSTNIWGSEGKGIISILVEDLAIIGFFANIFVGSSVTYFSSKYKTEQILLYAYSWSVIVGFAIPVIFSFTQHSSQNLNYLIVLSVIFSLLNSNINLFVGKQNINKFNVYTILQQALHLFFIVVLLYFFKKTEVSTYFVAQIFCYLVLFIFSSFELLKNINISNISFSKNIVKSLFNYGWKTQLSAFVQFLNYRL
;
A
#
# COMPACT_ATOMS: atom_id res chain seq x y z
N MET A 1 -11.12 3.29 -27.35
CA MET A 1 -10.23 3.50 -26.16
C MET A 1 -10.80 2.88 -24.88
N LYS A 2 -12.08 3.08 -24.52
CA LYS A 2 -12.64 2.52 -23.25
C LYS A 2 -12.59 0.99 -23.13
N GLN A 3 -12.88 0.27 -24.22
CA GLN A 3 -12.90 -1.21 -24.20
C GLN A 3 -11.51 -1.82 -23.93
N LEU A 4 -10.48 -1.29 -24.53
CA LEU A 4 -9.08 -1.74 -24.35
C LEU A 4 -8.61 -1.56 -22.91
N THR A 5 -8.98 -0.45 -22.27
CA THR A 5 -8.66 -0.18 -20.86
C THR A 5 -9.39 -1.15 -19.92
N ILE A 6 -10.62 -1.53 -20.24
CA ILE A 6 -11.39 -2.51 -19.45
C ILE A 6 -10.72 -3.88 -19.52
N ILE A 7 -10.35 -4.34 -20.72
CA ILE A 7 -9.67 -5.63 -20.93
C ILE A 7 -8.32 -5.63 -20.20
N GLN A 8 -7.54 -4.55 -20.33
CA GLN A 8 -6.26 -4.41 -19.63
C GLN A 8 -6.43 -4.48 -18.11
N THR A 9 -7.44 -3.82 -17.57
CA THR A 9 -7.70 -3.86 -16.13
C THR A 9 -8.11 -5.25 -15.66
N PHE A 10 -8.95 -5.94 -16.44
CA PHE A 10 -9.33 -7.33 -16.14
C PHE A 10 -8.12 -8.27 -16.15
N LEU A 11 -7.29 -8.21 -17.20
CA LEU A 11 -6.07 -9.01 -17.29
C LEU A 11 -5.10 -8.69 -16.15
N SER A 12 -4.97 -7.42 -15.78
CA SER A 12 -4.13 -7.00 -14.65
C SER A 12 -4.60 -7.62 -13.33
N ARG A 13 -5.92 -7.62 -13.08
CA ARG A 13 -6.48 -8.23 -11.87
C ARG A 13 -6.29 -9.74 -11.84
N PHE A 14 -6.50 -10.40 -12.97
CA PHE A 14 -6.24 -11.83 -13.09
C PHE A 14 -4.77 -12.17 -12.84
N LEU A 15 -3.84 -11.42 -13.42
CA LEU A 15 -2.42 -11.61 -13.21
C LEU A 15 -2.01 -11.40 -11.75
N ILE A 16 -2.53 -10.35 -11.09
CA ILE A 16 -2.31 -10.10 -9.66
C ILE A 16 -2.79 -11.29 -8.82
N LEU A 17 -3.95 -11.85 -9.14
CA LEU A 17 -4.49 -13.01 -8.43
C LEU A 17 -3.58 -14.23 -8.58
N VAL A 18 -3.10 -14.52 -9.79
CA VAL A 18 -2.16 -15.61 -10.07
C VAL A 18 -0.85 -15.41 -9.31
N LEU A 19 -0.28 -14.20 -9.34
CA LEU A 19 0.95 -13.89 -8.62
C LEU A 19 0.79 -14.01 -7.10
N ASN A 20 -0.32 -13.54 -6.54
CA ASN A 20 -0.63 -13.69 -5.12
C ASN A 20 -0.74 -15.15 -4.71
N PHE A 21 -1.43 -15.96 -5.52
CA PHE A 21 -1.54 -17.40 -5.28
C PHE A 21 -0.17 -18.09 -5.36
N GLY A 22 0.64 -17.70 -6.35
CA GLY A 22 2.03 -18.14 -6.47
C GLY A 22 2.86 -17.78 -5.24
N LEU A 23 2.76 -16.54 -4.72
CA LEU A 23 3.44 -16.12 -3.49
C LEU A 23 3.02 -16.96 -2.27
N VAL A 24 1.73 -17.29 -2.14
CA VAL A 24 1.22 -18.14 -1.05
C VAL A 24 1.83 -19.54 -1.13
N ILE A 25 1.76 -20.18 -2.30
CA ILE A 25 2.34 -21.54 -2.49
C ILE A 25 3.84 -21.51 -2.23
N PHE A 26 4.54 -20.53 -2.82
CA PHE A 26 5.99 -20.42 -2.72
C PHE A 26 6.43 -20.19 -1.26
N SER A 27 5.79 -19.28 -0.54
CA SER A 27 6.09 -18.99 0.87
C SER A 27 5.80 -20.19 1.77
N THR A 28 4.71 -20.92 1.54
CA THR A 28 4.36 -22.13 2.31
C THR A 28 5.37 -23.26 2.08
N ASN A 29 5.85 -23.45 0.85
CA ASN A 29 6.84 -24.48 0.53
C ASN A 29 8.22 -24.18 1.15
N ILE A 30 8.59 -22.90 1.30
CA ILE A 30 9.91 -22.54 1.84
C ILE A 30 9.92 -22.52 3.36
N TRP A 31 8.91 -21.87 3.98
CA TRP A 31 8.91 -21.63 5.41
C TRP A 31 7.92 -22.51 6.18
N GLY A 32 7.22 -23.41 5.51
CA GLY A 32 6.24 -24.30 6.13
C GLY A 32 5.00 -23.56 6.67
N SER A 33 4.18 -24.28 7.44
CA SER A 33 2.96 -23.75 8.02
C SER A 33 3.22 -22.70 9.10
N GLU A 34 4.26 -22.89 9.92
CA GLU A 34 4.63 -21.97 10.98
C GLU A 34 5.10 -20.62 10.41
N GLY A 35 6.05 -20.63 9.46
CA GLY A 35 6.51 -19.43 8.79
C GLY A 35 5.39 -18.70 8.04
N LYS A 36 4.48 -19.46 7.41
CA LYS A 36 3.28 -18.89 6.79
C LYS A 36 2.36 -18.23 7.81
N GLY A 37 2.23 -18.79 9.02
CA GLY A 37 1.47 -18.19 10.12
C GLY A 37 2.04 -16.82 10.50
N ILE A 38 3.35 -16.70 10.68
CA ILE A 38 4.03 -15.44 11.00
C ILE A 38 3.81 -14.39 9.89
N ILE A 39 3.94 -14.79 8.62
CA ILE A 39 3.67 -13.92 7.47
C ILE A 39 2.22 -13.44 7.47
N SER A 40 1.26 -14.32 7.73
CA SER A 40 -0.16 -13.99 7.71
C SER A 40 -0.53 -12.95 8.78
N ILE A 41 0.00 -13.10 10.00
CA ILE A 41 -0.23 -12.13 11.10
C ILE A 41 0.26 -10.74 10.68
N LEU A 42 1.48 -10.62 10.15
CA LEU A 42 2.01 -9.31 9.74
C LEU A 42 1.22 -8.70 8.57
N VAL A 43 0.77 -9.52 7.62
CA VAL A 43 -0.07 -9.07 6.50
C VAL A 43 -1.44 -8.59 7.00
N GLU A 44 -2.03 -9.25 8.00
CA GLU A 44 -3.28 -8.80 8.64
C GLU A 44 -3.08 -7.49 9.40
N ASP A 45 -1.99 -7.35 10.16
CA ASP A 45 -1.63 -6.10 10.82
C ASP A 45 -1.48 -4.95 9.83
N LEU A 46 -0.78 -5.18 8.70
CA LEU A 46 -0.70 -4.20 7.62
C LEU A 46 -2.05 -3.84 7.01
N ALA A 47 -2.97 -4.79 6.91
CA ALA A 47 -4.32 -4.51 6.41
C ALA A 47 -5.10 -3.61 7.36
N ILE A 48 -4.98 -3.82 8.69
CA ILE A 48 -5.59 -2.96 9.71
C ILE A 48 -4.99 -1.55 9.64
N ILE A 49 -3.66 -1.44 9.56
CA ILE A 49 -2.98 -0.15 9.42
C ILE A 49 -3.44 0.55 8.13
N GLY A 50 -3.53 -0.22 7.03
CA GLY A 50 -4.02 0.26 5.76
C GLY A 50 -5.44 0.83 5.83
N PHE A 51 -6.31 0.25 6.65
CA PHE A 51 -7.65 0.78 6.87
C PHE A 51 -7.61 2.22 7.41
N PHE A 52 -6.80 2.49 8.43
CA PHE A 52 -6.64 3.84 8.99
C PHE A 52 -5.88 4.78 8.04
N ALA A 53 -4.86 4.29 7.37
CA ALA A 53 -4.11 5.07 6.40
C ALA A 53 -5.01 5.54 5.25
N ASN A 54 -5.92 4.68 4.77
CA ASN A 54 -6.80 4.96 3.65
C ASN A 54 -7.79 6.11 3.89
N ILE A 55 -7.95 6.60 5.11
CA ILE A 55 -8.74 7.82 5.38
C ILE A 55 -8.22 9.01 4.55
N PHE A 56 -6.90 9.20 4.47
CA PHE A 56 -6.30 10.24 3.64
C PHE A 56 -5.68 9.73 2.34
N VAL A 57 -5.28 8.44 2.30
CA VAL A 57 -4.51 7.86 1.21
C VAL A 57 -5.38 7.23 0.12
N GLY A 58 -6.54 6.69 0.49
CA GLY A 58 -7.41 5.93 -0.41
C GLY A 58 -8.32 6.81 -1.28
N SER A 59 -9.62 6.66 -1.04
CA SER A 59 -10.68 7.34 -1.80
C SER A 59 -10.62 8.87 -1.71
N SER A 60 -10.09 9.43 -0.62
CA SER A 60 -9.88 10.87 -0.49
C SER A 60 -8.91 11.41 -1.53
N VAL A 61 -7.75 10.78 -1.70
CA VAL A 61 -6.77 11.17 -2.74
C VAL A 61 -7.40 11.04 -4.11
N THR A 62 -8.07 9.92 -4.39
CA THR A 62 -8.70 9.68 -5.68
C THR A 62 -9.76 10.73 -6.02
N TYR A 63 -10.65 11.06 -5.06
CA TYR A 63 -11.74 12.01 -5.30
C TYR A 63 -11.25 13.45 -5.40
N PHE A 64 -10.37 13.87 -4.50
CA PHE A 64 -9.94 15.26 -4.43
C PHE A 64 -8.80 15.62 -5.40
N SER A 65 -8.17 14.64 -6.06
CA SER A 65 -7.14 14.89 -7.07
C SER A 65 -7.62 15.69 -8.28
N SER A 66 -8.92 15.73 -8.53
CA SER A 66 -9.55 16.57 -9.55
C SER A 66 -9.90 17.99 -9.06
N LYS A 67 -9.90 18.22 -7.73
CA LYS A 67 -10.38 19.47 -7.12
C LYS A 67 -9.25 20.32 -6.54
N TYR A 68 -8.20 19.70 -6.05
CA TYR A 68 -7.08 20.37 -5.42
C TYR A 68 -5.77 20.08 -6.16
N LYS A 69 -4.77 20.93 -5.94
CA LYS A 69 -3.44 20.72 -6.51
C LYS A 69 -2.80 19.46 -5.98
N THR A 70 -2.09 18.74 -6.84
CA THR A 70 -1.42 17.48 -6.50
C THR A 70 -0.47 17.62 -5.31
N GLU A 71 0.27 18.73 -5.25
CA GLU A 71 1.22 19.04 -4.19
C GLU A 71 0.57 19.07 -2.81
N GLN A 72 -0.60 19.70 -2.71
CA GLN A 72 -1.34 19.81 -1.45
C GLN A 72 -1.88 18.45 -1.02
N ILE A 73 -2.44 17.67 -1.94
CA ILE A 73 -2.98 16.34 -1.63
C ILE A 73 -1.86 15.41 -1.16
N LEU A 74 -0.73 15.38 -1.87
CA LEU A 74 0.40 14.53 -1.50
C LEU A 74 0.99 14.93 -0.15
N LEU A 75 1.10 16.22 0.15
CA LEU A 75 1.58 16.70 1.44
C LEU A 75 0.76 16.07 2.59
N TYR A 76 -0.57 16.17 2.52
CA TYR A 76 -1.45 15.64 3.57
C TYR A 76 -1.45 14.11 3.60
N ALA A 77 -1.49 13.46 2.44
CA ALA A 77 -1.48 12.01 2.35
C ALA A 77 -0.17 11.42 2.89
N TYR A 78 0.98 12.02 2.55
CA TYR A 78 2.28 11.56 3.05
C TYR A 78 2.46 11.82 4.55
N SER A 79 2.07 13.01 5.03
CA SER A 79 2.11 13.31 6.47
C SER A 79 1.26 12.32 7.26
N TRP A 80 0.05 12.04 6.80
CA TRP A 80 -0.84 11.05 7.40
C TRP A 80 -0.28 9.64 7.34
N SER A 81 0.31 9.24 6.21
CA SER A 81 0.95 7.93 6.04
C SER A 81 2.05 7.70 7.07
N VAL A 82 2.89 8.71 7.32
CA VAL A 82 3.95 8.63 8.32
C VAL A 82 3.37 8.53 9.72
N ILE A 83 2.39 9.38 10.06
CA ILE A 83 1.76 9.39 11.39
C ILE A 83 1.09 8.04 11.68
N VAL A 84 0.23 7.56 10.80
CA VAL A 84 -0.52 6.31 10.99
C VAL A 84 0.41 5.10 10.92
N GLY A 85 1.34 5.09 9.94
CA GLY A 85 2.29 4.00 9.76
C GLY A 85 3.27 3.84 10.92
N PHE A 86 3.48 4.88 11.73
CA PHE A 86 4.27 4.81 12.95
C PHE A 86 3.39 4.57 14.19
N ALA A 87 2.31 5.33 14.36
CA ALA A 87 1.50 5.32 15.58
C ALA A 87 0.79 3.98 15.81
N ILE A 88 0.18 3.38 14.76
CA ILE A 88 -0.59 2.16 14.95
C ILE A 88 0.29 0.95 15.28
N PRO A 89 1.43 0.68 14.61
CA PRO A 89 2.34 -0.38 15.05
C PRO A 89 2.82 -0.20 16.50
N VAL A 90 3.09 1.04 16.92
CA VAL A 90 3.47 1.33 18.31
C VAL A 90 2.32 0.99 19.26
N ILE A 91 1.06 1.30 18.91
CA ILE A 91 -0.10 0.89 19.70
C ILE A 91 -0.20 -0.63 19.78
N PHE A 92 0.04 -1.34 18.68
CA PHE A 92 0.02 -2.82 18.67
C PHE A 92 1.07 -3.42 19.58
N SER A 93 2.24 -2.78 19.74
CA SER A 93 3.29 -3.26 20.65
C SER A 93 2.85 -3.30 22.12
N PHE A 94 1.92 -2.43 22.52
CA PHE A 94 1.35 -2.43 23.88
C PHE A 94 0.30 -3.54 24.10
N THR A 95 -0.26 -4.11 23.02
CA THR A 95 -1.29 -5.15 23.10
C THR A 95 -0.73 -6.58 23.01
N GLN A 96 0.58 -6.76 23.07
CA GLN A 96 1.32 -8.03 22.91
C GLN A 96 1.14 -8.74 21.56
N HIS A 97 0.48 -8.11 20.60
CA HIS A 97 0.11 -8.78 19.35
C HIS A 97 1.26 -8.93 18.34
N SER A 98 2.38 -8.20 18.48
CA SER A 98 3.40 -8.18 17.41
C SER A 98 4.82 -7.82 17.86
N SER A 99 5.27 -8.22 19.04
CA SER A 99 6.57 -7.77 19.57
C SER A 99 7.79 -8.24 18.75
N GLN A 100 7.74 -9.41 18.09
CA GLN A 100 8.89 -9.98 17.39
C GLN A 100 9.21 -9.33 16.03
N ASN A 101 8.20 -8.75 15.36
CA ASN A 101 8.34 -8.20 13.99
C ASN A 101 7.99 -6.71 13.90
N LEU A 102 7.95 -6.01 15.04
CA LEU A 102 7.52 -4.61 15.12
C LEU A 102 8.30 -3.68 14.17
N ASN A 103 9.62 -3.86 14.09
CA ASN A 103 10.47 -3.02 13.22
C ASN A 103 10.09 -3.18 11.74
N TYR A 104 9.83 -4.41 11.29
CA TYR A 104 9.37 -4.66 9.93
C TYR A 104 7.98 -4.06 9.71
N LEU A 105 7.08 -4.17 10.68
CA LEU A 105 5.73 -3.64 10.60
C LEU A 105 5.74 -2.12 10.47
N ILE A 106 6.54 -1.40 11.27
CA ILE A 106 6.68 0.07 11.19
C ILE A 106 7.17 0.49 9.80
N VAL A 107 8.27 -0.09 9.34
CA VAL A 107 8.86 0.27 8.06
C VAL A 107 7.90 -0.04 6.90
N LEU A 108 7.31 -1.24 6.90
CA LEU A 108 6.36 -1.65 5.87
C LEU A 108 5.11 -0.77 5.86
N SER A 109 4.54 -0.45 7.01
CA SER A 109 3.32 0.35 7.08
C SER A 109 3.51 1.77 6.55
N VAL A 110 4.64 2.40 6.86
CA VAL A 110 4.96 3.74 6.33
C VAL A 110 5.14 3.68 4.81
N ILE A 111 6.02 2.79 4.31
CA ILE A 111 6.33 2.73 2.88
C ILE A 111 5.11 2.27 2.07
N PHE A 112 4.35 1.30 2.57
CA PHE A 112 3.10 0.83 1.95
C PHE A 112 2.08 1.95 1.83
N SER A 113 1.86 2.73 2.88
CA SER A 113 0.90 3.84 2.88
C SER A 113 1.34 4.96 1.93
N LEU A 114 2.63 5.28 1.90
CA LEU A 114 3.20 6.26 0.96
C LEU A 114 3.03 5.81 -0.50
N LEU A 115 3.35 4.55 -0.79
CA LEU A 115 3.17 3.98 -2.13
C LEU A 115 1.69 3.99 -2.55
N ASN A 116 0.79 3.61 -1.64
CA ASN A 116 -0.65 3.62 -1.92
C ASN A 116 -1.17 5.04 -2.21
N SER A 117 -0.62 6.08 -1.58
CA SER A 117 -0.94 7.47 -1.93
C SER A 117 -0.68 7.76 -3.41
N ASN A 118 0.48 7.33 -3.91
CA ASN A 118 0.85 7.52 -5.31
C ASN A 118 -0.04 6.73 -6.25
N ILE A 119 -0.31 5.46 -5.93
CA ILE A 119 -1.15 4.59 -6.75
C ILE A 119 -2.58 5.11 -6.83
N ASN A 120 -3.16 5.57 -5.72
CA ASN A 120 -4.49 6.16 -5.70
C ASN A 120 -4.55 7.51 -6.44
N LEU A 121 -3.45 8.27 -6.44
CA LEU A 121 -3.38 9.50 -7.21
C LEU A 121 -3.38 9.23 -8.72
N PHE A 122 -2.75 8.15 -9.21
CA PHE A 122 -2.88 7.75 -10.60
C PHE A 122 -4.34 7.45 -10.98
N VAL A 123 -5.09 6.78 -10.10
CA VAL A 123 -6.53 6.56 -10.31
C VAL A 123 -7.28 7.88 -10.39
N GLY A 124 -7.04 8.78 -9.44
CA GLY A 124 -7.70 10.07 -9.40
C GLY A 124 -7.39 10.98 -10.60
N LYS A 125 -6.20 10.84 -11.16
CA LYS A 125 -5.79 11.48 -12.44
C LYS A 125 -6.24 10.71 -13.68
N GLN A 126 -7.09 9.68 -13.53
CA GLN A 126 -7.57 8.82 -14.61
C GLN A 126 -6.46 8.08 -15.38
N ASN A 127 -5.28 7.94 -14.80
CA ASN A 127 -4.18 7.19 -15.41
C ASN A 127 -4.23 5.72 -14.99
N ILE A 128 -5.26 5.03 -15.47
CA ILE A 128 -5.55 3.63 -15.11
C ILE A 128 -4.43 2.68 -15.55
N ASN A 129 -3.75 2.99 -16.65
CA ASN A 129 -2.63 2.17 -17.11
C ASN A 129 -1.49 2.15 -16.08
N LYS A 130 -1.10 3.30 -15.52
CA LYS A 130 -0.07 3.37 -14.48
C LYS A 130 -0.53 2.66 -13.21
N PHE A 131 -1.76 2.88 -12.80
CA PHE A 131 -2.35 2.15 -11.68
C PHE A 131 -2.21 0.63 -11.86
N ASN A 132 -2.61 0.09 -13.01
CA ASN A 132 -2.51 -1.33 -13.31
C ASN A 132 -1.05 -1.81 -13.30
N VAL A 133 -0.13 -1.07 -13.91
CA VAL A 133 1.30 -1.42 -13.94
C VAL A 133 1.89 -1.47 -12.53
N TYR A 134 1.68 -0.43 -11.71
CA TYR A 134 2.23 -0.40 -10.36
C TYR A 134 1.64 -1.50 -9.46
N THR A 135 0.35 -1.81 -9.59
CA THR A 135 -0.28 -2.89 -8.81
C THR A 135 0.20 -4.30 -9.22
N ILE A 136 0.48 -4.53 -10.49
CA ILE A 136 1.11 -5.78 -10.95
C ILE A 136 2.55 -5.86 -10.44
N LEU A 137 3.31 -4.77 -10.59
CA LEU A 137 4.72 -4.71 -10.18
C LEU A 137 4.89 -4.94 -8.67
N GLN A 138 3.91 -4.56 -7.83
CA GLN A 138 3.96 -4.89 -6.40
C GLN A 138 4.09 -6.39 -6.16
N GLN A 139 3.35 -7.21 -6.86
CA GLN A 139 3.40 -8.66 -6.66
C GLN A 139 4.60 -9.29 -7.38
N ALA A 140 4.87 -8.86 -8.60
CA ALA A 140 5.97 -9.38 -9.40
C ALA A 140 7.35 -9.08 -8.79
N LEU A 141 7.59 -7.84 -8.38
CA LEU A 141 8.85 -7.45 -7.74
C LEU A 141 9.00 -8.05 -6.35
N HIS A 142 7.91 -8.21 -5.59
CA HIS A 142 7.97 -8.89 -4.29
C HIS A 142 8.47 -10.32 -4.47
N LEU A 143 7.87 -11.09 -5.38
CA LEU A 143 8.32 -12.44 -5.70
C LEU A 143 9.77 -12.45 -6.20
N PHE A 144 10.13 -11.52 -7.07
CA PHE A 144 11.48 -11.37 -7.58
C PHE A 144 12.50 -11.15 -6.45
N PHE A 145 12.25 -10.22 -5.54
CA PHE A 145 13.16 -9.95 -4.42
C PHE A 145 13.25 -11.11 -3.44
N ILE A 146 12.15 -11.85 -3.19
CA ILE A 146 12.21 -13.08 -2.39
C ILE A 146 13.18 -14.08 -3.06
N VAL A 147 13.03 -14.35 -4.34
CA VAL A 147 13.90 -15.26 -5.09
C VAL A 147 15.35 -14.80 -5.03
N VAL A 148 15.62 -13.52 -5.26
CA VAL A 148 16.99 -12.96 -5.18
C VAL A 148 17.58 -13.14 -3.78
N LEU A 149 16.86 -12.81 -2.73
CA LEU A 149 17.37 -12.92 -1.35
C LEU A 149 17.61 -14.38 -0.96
N LEU A 150 16.76 -15.31 -1.37
CA LEU A 150 16.92 -16.73 -1.05
C LEU A 150 18.08 -17.36 -1.81
N TYR A 151 18.16 -17.18 -3.12
CA TYR A 151 19.12 -17.91 -3.96
C TYR A 151 20.50 -17.24 -4.01
N PHE A 152 20.55 -15.91 -4.11
CA PHE A 152 21.84 -15.19 -4.18
C PHE A 152 22.42 -14.87 -2.82
N PHE A 153 21.59 -14.46 -1.86
CA PHE A 153 22.05 -14.09 -0.52
C PHE A 153 21.90 -15.21 0.51
N LYS A 154 21.34 -16.37 0.13
CA LYS A 154 21.12 -17.56 0.97
C LYS A 154 20.39 -17.24 2.29
N LYS A 155 19.49 -16.25 2.25
CA LYS A 155 18.68 -15.86 3.41
C LYS A 155 17.42 -16.73 3.46
N THR A 156 17.40 -17.72 4.37
CA THR A 156 16.29 -18.70 4.48
C THR A 156 15.30 -18.38 5.61
N GLU A 157 15.54 -17.33 6.38
CA GLU A 157 14.66 -16.92 7.47
C GLU A 157 13.34 -16.34 6.97
N VAL A 158 12.26 -16.45 7.78
CA VAL A 158 10.95 -15.85 7.47
C VAL A 158 11.04 -14.32 7.29
N SER A 159 11.96 -13.66 8.00
CA SER A 159 12.27 -12.24 7.87
C SER A 159 12.61 -11.83 6.42
N THR A 160 13.12 -12.75 5.61
CA THR A 160 13.42 -12.54 4.18
C THR A 160 12.18 -12.10 3.39
N TYR A 161 11.00 -12.62 3.74
CA TYR A 161 9.74 -12.20 3.12
C TYR A 161 9.48 -10.71 3.35
N PHE A 162 9.65 -10.24 4.57
CA PHE A 162 9.41 -8.84 4.94
C PHE A 162 10.44 -7.90 4.33
N VAL A 163 11.70 -8.31 4.33
CA VAL A 163 12.80 -7.54 3.71
C VAL A 163 12.56 -7.40 2.20
N ALA A 164 12.17 -8.48 1.53
CA ALA A 164 11.82 -8.45 0.10
C ALA A 164 10.66 -7.48 -0.18
N GLN A 165 9.65 -7.47 0.69
CA GLN A 165 8.49 -6.60 0.58
C GLN A 165 8.87 -5.12 0.80
N ILE A 166 9.76 -4.83 1.76
CA ILE A 166 10.30 -3.48 1.98
C ILE A 166 11.03 -2.99 0.73
N PHE A 167 11.94 -3.78 0.16
CA PHE A 167 12.64 -3.41 -1.07
C PHE A 167 11.68 -3.17 -2.23
N CYS A 168 10.70 -4.04 -2.40
CA CYS A 168 9.68 -3.90 -3.44
C CYS A 168 8.93 -2.56 -3.30
N TYR A 169 8.38 -2.29 -2.13
CA TYR A 169 7.59 -1.08 -1.91
C TYR A 169 8.44 0.19 -1.98
N LEU A 170 9.67 0.14 -1.49
CA LEU A 170 10.59 1.28 -1.54
C LEU A 170 10.96 1.63 -2.99
N VAL A 171 11.33 0.65 -3.79
CA VAL A 171 11.64 0.84 -5.22
C VAL A 171 10.44 1.43 -5.94
N LEU A 172 9.25 0.86 -5.76
CA LEU A 172 8.04 1.36 -6.42
C LEU A 172 7.64 2.74 -5.92
N PHE A 173 7.82 3.03 -4.63
CA PHE A 173 7.57 4.36 -4.08
C PHE A 173 8.50 5.40 -4.70
N ILE A 174 9.80 5.12 -4.82
CA ILE A 174 10.76 6.03 -5.44
C ILE A 174 10.37 6.31 -6.90
N PHE A 175 10.12 5.28 -7.69
CA PHE A 175 9.76 5.44 -9.10
C PHE A 175 8.42 6.19 -9.28
N SER A 176 7.40 5.82 -8.52
CA SER A 176 6.10 6.48 -8.60
C SER A 176 6.15 7.93 -8.12
N SER A 177 6.94 8.22 -7.08
CA SER A 177 7.15 9.58 -6.60
C SER A 177 7.90 10.43 -7.62
N PHE A 178 8.97 9.91 -8.21
CA PHE A 178 9.69 10.61 -9.26
C PHE A 178 8.77 10.98 -10.43
N GLU A 179 7.91 10.06 -10.83
CA GLU A 179 6.96 10.27 -11.92
C GLU A 179 5.90 11.33 -11.60
N LEU A 180 5.41 11.35 -10.37
CA LEU A 180 4.41 12.30 -9.92
C LEU A 180 5.00 13.69 -9.64
N LEU A 181 6.20 13.74 -9.06
CA LEU A 181 6.85 14.98 -8.62
C LEU A 181 7.54 15.74 -9.77
N LYS A 182 7.84 15.08 -10.90
CA LYS A 182 8.50 15.70 -12.05
C LYS A 182 7.84 17.00 -12.53
N ASN A 183 6.51 17.14 -12.37
CA ASN A 183 5.74 18.28 -12.84
C ASN A 183 5.18 19.12 -11.68
N ILE A 184 5.69 18.94 -10.45
CA ILE A 184 5.21 19.65 -9.26
C ILE A 184 6.06 20.90 -9.02
N ASN A 185 5.39 22.02 -8.76
CA ASN A 185 6.03 23.25 -8.33
C ASN A 185 5.93 23.36 -6.79
N ILE A 186 7.08 23.18 -6.12
CA ILE A 186 7.17 23.17 -4.66
C ILE A 186 6.72 24.50 -4.03
N SER A 187 6.87 25.62 -4.76
CA SER A 187 6.43 26.95 -4.28
C SER A 187 4.92 27.09 -4.08
N ASN A 188 4.13 26.18 -4.62
CA ASN A 188 2.67 26.14 -4.48
C ASN A 188 2.15 25.35 -3.28
N ILE A 189 3.05 24.84 -2.45
CA ILE A 189 2.65 24.11 -1.24
C ILE A 189 2.15 25.13 -0.20
N SER A 190 0.85 25.07 0.08
CA SER A 190 0.23 25.86 1.13
C SER A 190 -0.58 24.97 2.05
N PHE A 191 -0.47 25.20 3.36
CA PHE A 191 -1.31 24.50 4.33
C PHE A 191 -2.71 25.13 4.35
N SER A 192 -3.74 24.29 4.19
CA SER A 192 -5.14 24.72 4.25
C SER A 192 -5.95 23.78 5.14
N LYS A 193 -6.42 24.32 6.28
CA LYS A 193 -7.26 23.58 7.22
C LYS A 193 -8.56 23.07 6.58
N ASN A 194 -9.09 23.82 5.60
CA ASN A 194 -10.30 23.41 4.89
C ASN A 194 -10.08 22.16 4.03
N ILE A 195 -8.92 22.03 3.39
CA ILE A 195 -8.57 20.85 2.61
C ILE A 195 -8.44 19.63 3.53
N VAL A 196 -7.73 19.76 4.64
CA VAL A 196 -7.58 18.69 5.64
C VAL A 196 -8.94 18.20 6.12
N LYS A 197 -9.83 19.14 6.51
CA LYS A 197 -11.18 18.83 6.97
C LYS A 197 -12.00 18.09 5.90
N SER A 198 -11.88 18.52 4.64
CA SER A 198 -12.59 17.91 3.52
C SER A 198 -12.10 16.50 3.25
N LEU A 199 -10.77 16.27 3.21
CA LEU A 199 -10.14 14.97 3.02
C LEU A 199 -10.53 14.01 4.16
N PHE A 200 -10.45 14.46 5.41
CA PHE A 200 -10.81 13.64 6.57
C PHE A 200 -12.28 13.24 6.55
N ASN A 201 -13.19 14.22 6.41
CA ASN A 201 -14.63 13.96 6.45
C ASN A 201 -15.09 13.01 5.33
N TYR A 202 -14.51 13.13 4.15
CA TYR A 202 -14.81 12.24 3.05
C TYR A 202 -14.20 10.85 3.27
N GLY A 203 -12.92 10.80 3.60
CA GLY A 203 -12.20 9.55 3.78
C GLY A 203 -12.75 8.70 4.92
N TRP A 204 -13.06 9.32 6.06
CA TRP A 204 -13.67 8.62 7.19
C TRP A 204 -14.99 7.95 6.81
N LYS A 205 -15.89 8.68 6.13
CA LYS A 205 -17.18 8.13 5.69
C LYS A 205 -17.02 6.97 4.72
N THR A 206 -16.10 7.09 3.76
CA THR A 206 -15.85 6.03 2.78
C THR A 206 -15.22 4.80 3.43
N GLN A 207 -14.33 4.98 4.42
CA GLN A 207 -13.76 3.85 5.14
C GLN A 207 -14.78 3.15 6.04
N LEU A 208 -15.67 3.87 6.72
CA LEU A 208 -16.78 3.27 7.44
C LEU A 208 -17.69 2.44 6.52
N SER A 209 -18.02 3.00 5.34
CA SER A 209 -18.81 2.25 4.35
C SER A 209 -18.11 0.97 3.89
N ALA A 210 -16.81 1.03 3.64
CA ALA A 210 -16.02 -0.15 3.28
C ALA A 210 -15.97 -1.18 4.41
N PHE A 211 -15.89 -0.74 5.66
CA PHE A 211 -15.91 -1.62 6.83
C PHE A 211 -17.26 -2.32 6.99
N VAL A 212 -18.37 -1.60 6.84
CA VAL A 212 -19.73 -2.19 6.89
C VAL A 212 -19.91 -3.20 5.75
N GLN A 213 -19.44 -2.90 4.55
CA GLN A 213 -19.45 -3.85 3.43
C GLN A 213 -18.64 -5.10 3.75
N PHE A 214 -17.44 -4.96 4.32
CA PHE A 214 -16.61 -6.08 4.71
C PHE A 214 -17.31 -6.99 5.75
N LEU A 215 -17.99 -6.42 6.73
CA LEU A 215 -18.79 -7.17 7.70
C LEU A 215 -19.94 -7.92 7.02
N ASN A 216 -20.65 -7.28 6.09
CA ASN A 216 -21.77 -7.93 5.36
C ASN A 216 -21.32 -9.11 4.49
N TYR A 217 -20.09 -9.14 4.01
CA TYR A 217 -19.60 -10.28 3.21
C TYR A 217 -19.09 -11.44 4.06
N ARG A 218 -18.88 -11.24 5.36
CA ARG A 218 -18.37 -12.28 6.27
C ARG A 218 -19.43 -12.81 7.25
N LEU A 219 -20.59 -12.16 7.34
CA LEU A 219 -21.76 -12.63 8.09
C LEU A 219 -22.72 -13.40 7.18
#